data_8d3a19f716db8d03d8b754d55fefd84b
#
_entry.id   8d3a19f716db8d03d8b754d55fefd84b
#
_cell.length_a   1.000
_cell.length_b   1.000
_cell.length_c   1.000
_cell.angle_alpha   90.00
_cell.angle_beta   90.00
_cell.angle_gamma   90.00
#
_symmetry.space_group_name_H-M   'P 1'
#
loop_
_entity.id
_entity.type
_entity.pdbx_description
1 polymer ?
#
loop_
_entity_poly.entity_id
_entity_poly.type
_entity_poly.pdbx_seq_one_letter_code
_entity_poly.pdbx_strand_id
1 'polypeptide(L)'
;MAYSLRLNVAVRRSFALAILIGGGLTLGVPLIDAEGLEQSTKKFVYRDASGQVTSVKIIRHYWTKPIVHPFAKIDSRLDPKLARAATLAQERANAHSQGECWHYVKHALFSAGIISTYPKTAYAADAGDELMRSYGFKRLPIRDPYQAPVGAVLVYGNRTHGHVEIRTEDGFVSDYHSKYHCSYPLIAVYGKFGS
;
A
#
# COMPACT_ATOMS: atom_id res chain seq x y z
N MET A 1 -17.29 -23.17 7.79
CA MET A 1 -17.28 -22.99 9.26
C MET A 1 -16.85 -21.56 9.55
N ALA A 2 -17.80 -20.73 9.95
CA ALA A 2 -17.58 -19.31 10.21
C ALA A 2 -17.39 -19.11 11.72
N TYR A 3 -16.24 -18.58 12.13
CA TYR A 3 -16.01 -18.17 13.52
C TYR A 3 -16.33 -16.66 13.65
N SER A 4 -17.43 -16.39 14.33
CA SER A 4 -17.81 -15.04 14.74
C SER A 4 -17.25 -14.80 16.15
N LEU A 5 -16.27 -13.90 16.28
CA LEU A 5 -15.81 -13.40 17.58
C LEU A 5 -16.66 -12.19 17.97
N ARG A 6 -17.56 -12.38 18.92
CA ARG A 6 -18.26 -11.28 19.62
C ARG A 6 -17.42 -10.83 20.81
N LEU A 7 -16.92 -9.59 20.76
CA LEU A 7 -16.35 -8.92 21.94
C LEU A 7 -17.49 -8.38 22.81
N ASN A 8 -17.69 -9.00 23.98
CA ASN A 8 -18.54 -8.44 25.02
C ASN A 8 -17.70 -7.52 25.92
N VAL A 9 -17.95 -6.22 25.81
CA VAL A 9 -17.41 -5.23 26.76
C VAL A 9 -18.40 -5.08 27.90
N ALA A 10 -18.09 -5.67 29.05
CA ALA A 10 -18.86 -5.50 30.29
C ALA A 10 -18.40 -4.22 31.01
N VAL A 11 -19.25 -3.20 31.00
CA VAL A 11 -19.06 -1.99 31.81
C VAL A 11 -19.56 -2.27 33.21
N ARG A 12 -18.65 -2.45 34.15
CA ARG A 12 -18.99 -2.52 35.58
C ARG A 12 -19.07 -1.09 36.15
N ARG A 13 -20.27 -0.65 36.46
CA ARG A 13 -20.51 0.52 37.30
C ARG A 13 -20.38 0.12 38.78
N SER A 14 -19.37 0.61 39.46
CA SER A 14 -19.26 0.49 40.94
C SER A 14 -19.93 1.68 41.61
N PHE A 15 -21.01 1.42 42.33
CA PHE A 15 -21.59 2.37 43.27
C PHE A 15 -20.78 2.33 44.57
N ALA A 16 -20.20 3.45 44.97
CA ALA A 16 -19.61 3.62 46.29
C ALA A 16 -20.67 4.07 47.26
N LEU A 17 -20.96 3.24 48.27
CA LEU A 17 -21.80 3.59 49.42
C LEU A 17 -20.88 4.16 50.48
N ALA A 18 -21.10 5.43 50.85
CA ALA A 18 -20.40 6.10 51.95
C ALA A 18 -21.08 5.79 53.28
N ILE A 19 -20.36 5.16 54.20
CA ILE A 19 -20.75 5.02 55.61
C ILE A 19 -19.81 5.91 56.43
N LEU A 20 -20.38 6.91 57.08
CA LEU A 20 -19.75 7.79 58.08
C LEU A 20 -19.74 7.07 59.41
N ILE A 21 -18.58 6.74 59.97
CA ILE A 21 -18.38 6.51 61.40
C ILE A 21 -17.07 7.16 61.80
N GLY A 22 -17.12 8.04 62.79
CA GLY A 22 -16.02 8.85 63.29
C GLY A 22 -14.99 8.04 64.08
N GLY A 23 -13.77 8.53 64.12
CA GLY A 23 -12.68 8.06 64.95
C GLY A 23 -11.33 8.36 64.31
N GLY A 24 -10.64 9.38 64.81
CA GLY A 24 -9.38 9.85 64.23
C GLY A 24 -8.24 8.84 64.30
N LEU A 25 -7.62 8.64 63.18
CA LEU A 25 -6.21 8.29 63.05
C LEU A 25 -5.76 8.81 61.67
N THR A 26 -4.94 9.85 61.64
CA THR A 26 -4.36 10.39 60.43
C THR A 26 -3.27 9.45 59.94
N LEU A 27 -3.64 8.43 59.15
CA LEU A 27 -2.70 7.74 58.28
C LEU A 27 -2.68 8.53 56.99
N GLY A 28 -1.56 9.17 56.71
CA GLY A 28 -1.31 9.90 55.48
C GLY A 28 -1.48 8.94 54.30
N VAL A 29 -2.57 9.06 53.59
CA VAL A 29 -2.75 8.45 52.27
C VAL A 29 -1.87 9.26 51.32
N PRO A 30 -0.90 8.68 50.63
CA PRO A 30 -0.19 9.45 49.62
C PRO A 30 -1.20 9.88 48.55
N LEU A 31 -1.34 11.20 48.40
CA LEU A 31 -2.00 11.79 47.25
C LEU A 31 -1.26 11.26 46.02
N ILE A 32 -1.85 10.30 45.32
CA ILE A 32 -1.38 9.88 44.02
C ILE A 32 -1.65 11.08 43.12
N ASP A 33 -0.59 11.79 42.76
CA ASP A 33 -0.65 12.93 41.85
C ASP A 33 -1.39 12.53 40.58
N ALA A 34 -2.50 13.21 40.31
CA ALA A 34 -3.30 13.02 39.10
C ALA A 34 -2.50 13.31 37.79
N GLU A 35 -1.35 13.95 37.89
CA GLU A 35 -0.46 14.21 36.76
C GLU A 35 0.17 12.92 36.18
N GLY A 36 0.31 11.86 36.96
CA GLY A 36 0.80 10.56 36.48
C GLY A 36 -0.16 9.82 35.54
N LEU A 37 -1.44 10.17 35.54
CA LEU A 37 -2.46 9.50 34.73
C LEU A 37 -2.61 10.08 33.31
N GLU A 38 -2.23 11.32 33.06
CA GLU A 38 -2.32 11.91 31.71
C GLU A 38 -1.23 11.40 30.73
N GLN A 39 -0.07 10.98 31.21
CA GLN A 39 0.98 10.41 30.34
C GLN A 39 0.70 8.97 29.90
N SER A 40 -0.15 8.23 30.60
CA SER A 40 -0.52 6.84 30.27
C SER A 40 -1.41 6.71 29.03
N THR A 41 -2.04 7.79 28.57
CA THR A 41 -3.04 7.73 27.50
C THR A 41 -2.46 7.81 26.08
N LYS A 42 -1.15 8.01 25.93
CA LYS A 42 -0.49 8.17 24.62
C LYS A 42 0.20 6.91 24.10
N LYS A 43 0.28 5.86 24.91
CA LYS A 43 0.93 4.60 24.55
C LYS A 43 0.07 3.42 24.99
N PHE A 44 -0.04 2.44 24.11
CA PHE A 44 -0.55 1.11 24.47
C PHE A 44 0.64 0.27 24.98
N VAL A 45 0.50 -0.25 26.20
CA VAL A 45 1.54 -1.06 26.83
C VAL A 45 1.02 -2.49 26.91
N TYR A 46 1.81 -3.44 26.43
CA TYR A 46 1.48 -4.86 26.54
C TYR A 46 2.71 -5.66 26.96
N ARG A 47 2.45 -6.83 27.53
CA ARG A 47 3.47 -7.80 27.89
C ARG A 47 3.41 -8.97 26.90
N ASP A 48 4.51 -9.26 26.27
CA ASP A 48 4.60 -10.38 25.35
C ASP A 48 4.70 -11.74 26.06
N ALA A 49 4.73 -12.84 25.31
CA ALA A 49 4.79 -14.19 25.85
C ALA A 49 6.08 -14.48 26.63
N SER A 50 7.16 -13.70 26.42
CA SER A 50 8.42 -13.80 27.16
C SER A 50 8.41 -13.02 28.48
N GLY A 51 7.33 -12.28 28.73
CA GLY A 51 7.20 -11.40 29.90
C GLY A 51 7.78 -10.00 29.71
N GLN A 52 8.31 -9.67 28.52
CA GLN A 52 8.84 -8.36 28.23
C GLN A 52 7.73 -7.34 28.04
N VAL A 53 7.87 -6.17 28.67
CA VAL A 53 6.91 -5.07 28.54
C VAL A 53 7.29 -4.22 27.34
N THR A 54 6.38 -4.12 26.38
CA THR A 54 6.52 -3.31 25.15
C THR A 54 5.45 -2.23 25.11
N SER A 55 5.79 -1.05 24.62
CA SER A 55 4.84 0.02 24.43
C SER A 55 4.81 0.50 22.98
N VAL A 56 3.59 0.70 22.46
CA VAL A 56 3.38 1.27 21.12
C VAL A 56 2.59 2.57 21.24
N LYS A 57 2.94 3.55 20.42
CA LYS A 57 2.28 4.85 20.41
C LYS A 57 0.83 4.69 19.90
N ILE A 58 -0.15 5.20 20.66
CA ILE A 58 -1.52 5.26 20.18
C ILE A 58 -1.64 6.42 19.19
N ILE A 59 -2.01 6.11 17.96
CA ILE A 59 -2.32 7.10 16.92
C ILE A 59 -3.76 7.53 17.13
N ARG A 60 -3.98 8.73 17.71
CA ARG A 60 -5.32 9.27 17.97
C ARG A 60 -5.91 10.03 16.80
N HIS A 61 -5.07 10.54 15.92
CA HIS A 61 -5.48 11.26 14.74
C HIS A 61 -5.08 10.46 13.51
N TYR A 62 -6.03 9.77 12.94
CA TYR A 62 -5.87 9.18 11.63
C TYR A 62 -5.92 10.30 10.58
N TRP A 63 -5.18 10.10 9.51
CA TRP A 63 -5.25 10.98 8.37
C TRP A 63 -6.67 10.95 7.81
N THR A 64 -7.46 12.00 8.07
CA THR A 64 -8.85 12.12 7.62
C THR A 64 -8.99 12.81 6.27
N LYS A 65 -7.87 13.25 5.67
CA LYS A 65 -7.92 13.80 4.31
C LYS A 65 -8.37 12.69 3.35
N PRO A 66 -9.19 13.01 2.33
CA PRO A 66 -9.56 12.03 1.32
C PRO A 66 -8.29 11.39 0.75
N ILE A 67 -8.35 10.10 0.48
CA ILE A 67 -7.29 9.39 -0.22
C ILE A 67 -7.15 10.10 -1.57
N VAL A 68 -6.05 10.84 -1.74
CA VAL A 68 -5.83 11.70 -2.91
C VAL A 68 -5.77 10.86 -4.18
N HIS A 69 -5.42 9.59 -4.05
CA HIS A 69 -5.31 8.65 -5.16
C HIS A 69 -6.17 7.43 -4.83
N PRO A 70 -7.32 7.26 -5.51
CA PRO A 70 -8.14 6.08 -5.32
C PRO A 70 -7.35 4.83 -5.70
N PHE A 71 -7.60 3.73 -4.98
CA PHE A 71 -7.08 2.43 -5.35
C PHE A 71 -7.47 2.09 -6.79
N ALA A 72 -6.52 1.54 -7.53
CA ALA A 72 -6.79 1.10 -8.89
C ALA A 72 -7.77 -0.07 -8.90
N LYS A 73 -8.62 -0.10 -9.92
CA LYS A 73 -9.57 -1.19 -10.13
C LYS A 73 -8.97 -2.25 -11.04
N ILE A 74 -9.38 -3.49 -10.84
CA ILE A 74 -9.14 -4.56 -11.80
C ILE A 74 -10.15 -4.40 -12.94
N ASP A 75 -9.67 -4.40 -14.18
CA ASP A 75 -10.51 -4.47 -15.38
C ASP A 75 -10.60 -5.92 -15.84
N SER A 76 -11.74 -6.56 -15.68
CA SER A 76 -11.96 -7.97 -16.02
C SER A 76 -11.80 -8.30 -17.51
N ARG A 77 -11.76 -7.30 -18.38
CA ARG A 77 -11.49 -7.49 -19.82
C ARG A 77 -10.01 -7.72 -20.11
N LEU A 78 -9.14 -7.30 -19.21
CA LEU A 78 -7.70 -7.48 -19.35
C LEU A 78 -7.29 -8.90 -18.94
N ASP A 79 -6.22 -9.40 -19.56
CA ASP A 79 -5.64 -10.70 -19.18
C ASP A 79 -5.23 -10.68 -17.71
N PRO A 80 -5.72 -11.62 -16.88
CA PRO A 80 -5.44 -11.65 -15.44
C PRO A 80 -3.94 -11.78 -15.11
N LYS A 81 -3.14 -12.25 -16.05
CA LYS A 81 -1.67 -12.28 -15.92
C LYS A 81 -1.05 -10.89 -15.75
N LEU A 82 -1.76 -9.83 -16.18
CA LEU A 82 -1.31 -8.45 -15.94
C LEU A 82 -1.33 -8.09 -14.44
N ALA A 83 -2.37 -8.48 -13.73
CA ALA A 83 -2.42 -8.31 -12.27
C ALA A 83 -1.30 -9.11 -11.58
N ARG A 84 -1.05 -10.35 -12.05
CA ARG A 84 0.10 -11.13 -11.58
C ARG A 84 1.44 -10.44 -11.86
N ALA A 85 1.60 -9.81 -13.02
CA ALA A 85 2.80 -9.04 -13.34
C ALA A 85 3.00 -7.87 -12.38
N ALA A 86 1.93 -7.17 -12.00
CA ALA A 86 1.99 -6.10 -10.99
C ALA A 86 2.48 -6.62 -9.63
N THR A 87 1.94 -7.76 -9.16
CA THR A 87 2.37 -8.40 -7.91
C THR A 87 3.86 -8.79 -7.97
N LEU A 88 4.29 -9.47 -9.04
CA LEU A 88 5.68 -9.88 -9.20
C LEU A 88 6.65 -8.69 -9.28
N ALA A 89 6.22 -7.59 -9.88
CA ALA A 89 7.01 -6.36 -9.91
C ALA A 89 7.15 -5.74 -8.52
N GLN A 90 6.06 -5.71 -7.72
CA GLN A 90 6.10 -5.22 -6.34
C GLN A 90 7.01 -6.06 -5.44
N GLU A 91 6.95 -7.39 -5.54
CA GLU A 91 7.79 -8.30 -4.76
C GLU A 91 9.29 -8.12 -5.03
N ARG A 92 9.65 -7.62 -6.21
CA ARG A 92 11.03 -7.42 -6.65
C ARG A 92 11.49 -5.96 -6.62
N ALA A 93 10.60 -5.06 -6.25
CA ALA A 93 10.90 -3.63 -6.22
C ALA A 93 12.01 -3.31 -5.21
N ASN A 94 12.93 -2.45 -5.61
CA ASN A 94 13.96 -1.93 -4.72
C ASN A 94 13.38 -0.84 -3.81
N ALA A 95 14.10 -0.52 -2.75
CA ALA A 95 13.72 0.60 -1.87
C ALA A 95 13.79 1.96 -2.58
N HIS A 96 14.66 2.07 -3.60
CA HIS A 96 14.86 3.28 -4.41
C HIS A 96 15.14 2.91 -5.86
N SER A 97 14.92 3.85 -6.78
CA SER A 97 15.21 3.63 -8.21
C SER A 97 16.68 3.32 -8.46
N GLN A 98 16.89 2.34 -9.34
CA GLN A 98 18.21 1.95 -9.86
C GLN A 98 18.43 2.42 -11.30
N GLY A 99 17.45 3.12 -11.89
CA GLY A 99 17.50 3.52 -13.30
C GLY A 99 17.22 2.40 -14.29
N GLU A 100 16.68 1.28 -13.83
CA GLU A 100 16.44 0.06 -14.62
C GLU A 100 14.95 -0.24 -14.83
N CYS A 101 14.10 0.77 -14.87
CA CYS A 101 12.65 0.65 -14.92
C CYS A 101 12.16 -0.36 -15.97
N TRP A 102 12.65 -0.28 -17.21
CA TRP A 102 12.23 -1.16 -18.27
C TRP A 102 12.73 -2.60 -18.09
N HIS A 103 13.91 -2.79 -17.52
CA HIS A 103 14.43 -4.12 -17.20
C HIS A 103 13.50 -4.85 -16.21
N TYR A 104 13.12 -4.19 -15.13
CA TYR A 104 12.25 -4.78 -14.12
C TYR A 104 10.83 -5.06 -14.65
N VAL A 105 10.25 -4.13 -15.40
CA VAL A 105 8.93 -4.32 -16.01
C VAL A 105 8.94 -5.48 -17.01
N LYS A 106 9.93 -5.57 -17.89
CA LYS A 106 10.11 -6.74 -18.80
C LYS A 106 10.09 -8.04 -18.04
N HIS A 107 10.88 -8.08 -16.96
CA HIS A 107 11.04 -9.29 -16.16
C HIS A 107 9.72 -9.70 -15.50
N ALA A 108 8.95 -8.74 -14.99
CA ALA A 108 7.65 -9.00 -14.39
C ALA A 108 6.64 -9.53 -15.44
N LEU A 109 6.57 -8.91 -16.62
CA LEU A 109 5.69 -9.32 -17.71
C LEU A 109 6.03 -10.73 -18.22
N PHE A 110 7.33 -11.04 -18.37
CA PHE A 110 7.78 -12.35 -18.79
C PHE A 110 7.51 -13.43 -17.73
N SER A 111 7.83 -13.16 -16.46
CA SER A 111 7.60 -14.09 -15.35
C SER A 111 6.12 -14.35 -15.08
N ALA A 112 5.25 -13.39 -15.37
CA ALA A 112 3.81 -13.58 -15.30
C ALA A 112 3.26 -14.41 -16.47
N GLY A 113 4.05 -14.63 -17.53
CA GLY A 113 3.65 -15.33 -18.73
C GLY A 113 2.67 -14.55 -19.61
N ILE A 114 2.65 -13.20 -19.48
CA ILE A 114 1.83 -12.33 -20.34
C ILE A 114 2.51 -12.09 -21.70
N ILE A 115 3.83 -12.17 -21.74
CA ILE A 115 4.67 -12.13 -22.93
C ILE A 115 5.44 -13.45 -23.04
N SER A 116 5.61 -13.94 -24.27
CA SER A 116 6.23 -15.26 -24.55
C SER A 116 7.75 -15.22 -24.69
N THR A 117 8.30 -14.07 -25.00
CA THR A 117 9.74 -13.86 -25.17
C THR A 117 10.15 -12.57 -24.45
N TYR A 118 11.44 -12.43 -24.16
CA TYR A 118 11.95 -11.24 -23.49
C TYR A 118 12.06 -10.07 -24.48
N PRO A 119 11.50 -8.87 -24.17
CA PRO A 119 11.55 -7.71 -25.04
C PRO A 119 12.98 -7.26 -25.35
N LYS A 120 13.23 -6.81 -26.59
CA LYS A 120 14.55 -6.47 -27.09
C LYS A 120 14.90 -4.99 -26.99
N THR A 121 13.90 -4.08 -26.96
CA THR A 121 14.15 -2.64 -26.87
C THR A 121 14.94 -2.28 -25.61
N ALA A 122 15.88 -1.36 -25.76
CA ALA A 122 16.71 -0.90 -24.64
C ALA A 122 16.02 0.21 -23.83
N TYR A 123 15.29 1.09 -24.50
CA TYR A 123 14.72 2.28 -23.89
C TYR A 123 13.26 2.10 -23.49
N ALA A 124 12.90 2.67 -22.35
CA ALA A 124 11.53 2.63 -21.83
C ALA A 124 10.53 3.34 -22.76
N ALA A 125 10.97 4.40 -23.45
CA ALA A 125 10.14 5.12 -24.42
C ALA A 125 9.63 4.23 -25.57
N ASP A 126 10.37 3.20 -25.94
CA ASP A 126 10.04 2.27 -27.03
C ASP A 126 9.18 1.08 -26.57
N ALA A 127 9.00 0.95 -25.25
CA ALA A 127 8.30 -0.18 -24.64
C ALA A 127 6.89 -0.38 -25.21
N GLY A 128 6.14 0.70 -25.36
CA GLY A 128 4.76 0.66 -25.84
C GLY A 128 4.65 0.11 -27.25
N ASP A 129 5.53 0.52 -28.13
CA ASP A 129 5.57 0.06 -29.52
C ASP A 129 5.93 -1.41 -29.62
N GLU A 130 6.91 -1.87 -28.85
CA GLU A 130 7.27 -3.28 -28.81
C GLU A 130 6.15 -4.15 -28.24
N LEU A 131 5.51 -3.69 -27.13
CA LEU A 131 4.39 -4.40 -26.51
C LEU A 131 3.22 -4.57 -27.48
N MET A 132 2.91 -3.53 -28.27
CA MET A 132 1.84 -3.60 -29.27
C MET A 132 2.20 -4.52 -30.44
N ARG A 133 3.38 -4.35 -31.02
CA ARG A 133 3.76 -5.08 -32.25
C ARG A 133 4.04 -6.55 -32.01
N SER A 134 4.67 -6.89 -30.86
CA SER A 134 5.21 -8.23 -30.63
C SER A 134 4.38 -9.06 -29.66
N TYR A 135 3.57 -8.43 -28.79
CA TYR A 135 2.91 -9.14 -27.68
C TYR A 135 1.41 -8.92 -27.59
N GLY A 136 0.81 -8.21 -28.56
CA GLY A 136 -0.64 -8.05 -28.66
C GLY A 136 -1.25 -7.10 -27.62
N PHE A 137 -0.45 -6.24 -27.01
CA PHE A 137 -0.97 -5.16 -26.19
C PHE A 137 -1.72 -4.14 -27.03
N LYS A 138 -2.65 -3.45 -26.41
CA LYS A 138 -3.39 -2.35 -27.02
C LYS A 138 -3.26 -1.09 -26.18
N ARG A 139 -3.26 0.06 -26.84
CA ARG A 139 -3.34 1.35 -26.19
C ARG A 139 -4.73 1.52 -25.57
N LEU A 140 -4.79 1.83 -24.29
CA LEU A 140 -6.04 2.13 -23.60
C LEU A 140 -6.34 3.64 -23.72
N PRO A 141 -7.62 4.06 -23.83
CA PRO A 141 -8.01 5.46 -23.96
C PRO A 141 -7.95 6.19 -22.61
N ILE A 142 -6.82 6.06 -21.91
CA ILE A 142 -6.59 6.60 -20.57
C ILE A 142 -5.52 7.67 -20.65
N ARG A 143 -5.83 8.85 -20.12
CA ARG A 143 -4.92 10.01 -20.10
C ARG A 143 -4.40 10.34 -18.70
N ASP A 144 -5.13 9.95 -17.66
CA ASP A 144 -4.74 10.12 -16.29
C ASP A 144 -4.15 8.78 -15.76
N PRO A 145 -2.87 8.75 -15.35
CA PRO A 145 -2.23 7.55 -14.81
C PRO A 145 -3.01 6.88 -13.68
N TYR A 146 -3.67 7.66 -12.84
CA TYR A 146 -4.43 7.13 -11.72
C TYR A 146 -5.70 6.37 -12.12
N GLN A 147 -6.21 6.59 -13.34
CA GLN A 147 -7.35 5.86 -13.89
C GLN A 147 -6.93 4.54 -14.57
N ALA A 148 -5.64 4.27 -14.66
CA ALA A 148 -5.16 3.01 -15.22
C ALA A 148 -5.57 1.83 -14.33
N PRO A 149 -6.08 0.72 -14.91
CA PRO A 149 -6.40 -0.48 -14.15
C PRO A 149 -5.13 -1.19 -13.67
N VAL A 150 -5.28 -2.03 -12.64
CA VAL A 150 -4.19 -2.86 -12.12
C VAL A 150 -3.57 -3.71 -13.23
N GLY A 151 -2.27 -3.71 -13.31
CA GLY A 151 -1.49 -4.44 -14.31
C GLY A 151 -1.28 -3.70 -15.62
N ALA A 152 -1.97 -2.58 -15.86
CA ALA A 152 -1.69 -1.75 -17.04
C ALA A 152 -0.26 -1.23 -17.02
N VAL A 153 0.38 -1.20 -18.19
CA VAL A 153 1.73 -0.67 -18.39
C VAL A 153 1.64 0.78 -18.84
N LEU A 154 2.26 1.67 -18.10
CA LEU A 154 2.30 3.10 -18.39
C LEU A 154 3.69 3.46 -18.93
N VAL A 155 3.72 4.13 -20.06
CA VAL A 155 4.95 4.57 -20.72
C VAL A 155 4.99 6.09 -20.74
N TYR A 156 6.11 6.65 -20.31
CA TYR A 156 6.33 8.08 -20.21
C TYR A 156 7.51 8.51 -21.07
N GLY A 157 7.38 9.67 -21.69
CA GLY A 157 8.40 10.23 -22.54
C GLY A 157 9.29 11.23 -21.82
N ASN A 158 10.57 11.21 -22.19
CA ASN A 158 11.49 12.30 -21.97
C ASN A 158 12.37 12.46 -23.21
N ARG A 159 13.36 13.36 -23.15
CA ARG A 159 14.25 13.60 -24.29
C ARG A 159 15.30 12.51 -24.52
N THR A 160 15.38 11.51 -23.63
CA THR A 160 16.42 10.47 -23.67
C THR A 160 15.83 9.06 -23.68
N HIS A 161 15.57 8.49 -22.49
CA HIS A 161 15.28 7.06 -22.35
C HIS A 161 13.82 6.78 -22.01
N GLY A 162 13.05 7.79 -21.57
CA GLY A 162 11.70 7.62 -21.05
C GLY A 162 11.65 6.92 -19.69
N HIS A 163 10.43 6.55 -19.30
CA HIS A 163 10.17 5.75 -18.10
C HIS A 163 9.01 4.80 -18.38
N VAL A 164 8.98 3.68 -17.67
CA VAL A 164 7.89 2.71 -17.74
C VAL A 164 7.62 2.14 -16.36
N GLU A 165 6.34 1.97 -16.06
CA GLU A 165 5.87 1.41 -14.80
C GLU A 165 4.60 0.57 -14.99
N ILE A 166 4.28 -0.30 -14.05
CA ILE A 166 3.05 -1.07 -14.00
C ILE A 166 2.16 -0.47 -12.92
N ARG A 167 0.88 -0.29 -13.21
CA ARG A 167 -0.11 0.13 -12.22
C ARG A 167 -0.34 -0.99 -11.20
N THR A 168 -0.15 -0.70 -9.92
CA THR A 168 -0.51 -1.57 -8.81
C THR A 168 -1.83 -1.12 -8.18
N GLU A 169 -2.33 -1.81 -7.19
CA GLU A 169 -3.56 -1.41 -6.52
C GLU A 169 -3.42 -0.04 -5.84
N ASP A 170 -2.30 0.20 -5.17
CA ASP A 170 -2.04 1.37 -4.31
C ASP A 170 -1.02 2.37 -4.88
N GLY A 171 -0.45 2.08 -6.07
CA GLY A 171 0.57 2.94 -6.66
C GLY A 171 1.04 2.47 -8.03
N PHE A 172 2.31 2.61 -8.24
CA PHE A 172 3.02 2.31 -9.49
C PHE A 172 4.32 1.61 -9.16
N VAL A 173 4.72 0.66 -9.97
CA VAL A 173 5.96 -0.10 -9.78
C VAL A 173 6.78 -0.18 -11.07
N SER A 174 8.05 0.11 -10.93
CA SER A 174 9.07 -0.11 -11.96
C SER A 174 10.20 -0.95 -11.36
N ASP A 175 11.40 -0.41 -11.26
CA ASP A 175 12.50 -0.94 -10.46
C ASP A 175 12.36 -0.62 -8.95
N TYR A 176 11.41 0.25 -8.60
CA TYR A 176 10.98 0.55 -7.24
C TYR A 176 9.47 0.81 -7.21
N HIS A 177 8.86 0.77 -6.02
CA HIS A 177 7.44 1.07 -5.83
C HIS A 177 7.24 2.52 -5.38
N SER A 178 6.27 3.21 -5.97
CA SER A 178 5.88 4.57 -5.64
C SER A 178 4.36 4.72 -5.55
N LYS A 179 3.89 5.54 -4.62
CA LYS A 179 2.49 5.96 -4.57
C LYS A 179 2.11 6.94 -5.68
N TYR A 180 3.10 7.60 -6.25
CA TYR A 180 2.94 8.61 -7.28
C TYR A 180 3.47 8.09 -8.61
N HIS A 181 2.75 8.42 -9.71
CA HIS A 181 3.22 8.12 -11.05
C HIS A 181 4.47 8.95 -11.40
N CYS A 182 5.18 8.52 -12.42
CA CYS A 182 6.31 9.25 -12.96
C CYS A 182 5.91 10.69 -13.35
N SER A 183 6.79 11.66 -13.08
CA SER A 183 6.57 13.07 -13.40
C SER A 183 6.76 13.44 -14.87
N TYR A 184 7.26 12.51 -15.69
CA TYR A 184 7.39 12.74 -17.14
C TYR A 184 6.02 12.73 -17.84
N PRO A 185 5.90 13.36 -19.02
CA PRO A 185 4.68 13.29 -19.80
C PRO A 185 4.29 11.86 -20.14
N LEU A 186 3.04 11.48 -19.84
CA LEU A 186 2.49 10.18 -20.21
C LEU A 186 2.35 10.07 -21.74
N ILE A 187 3.02 9.09 -22.34
CA ILE A 187 2.86 8.76 -23.76
C ILE A 187 1.55 8.00 -23.95
N ALA A 188 1.40 6.89 -23.22
CA ALA A 188 0.18 6.09 -23.24
C ALA A 188 0.14 5.06 -22.09
N VAL A 189 -1.06 4.52 -21.90
CA VAL A 189 -1.34 3.36 -21.06
C VAL A 189 -1.64 2.18 -21.96
N TYR A 190 -1.07 1.02 -21.64
CA TYR A 190 -1.18 -0.20 -22.42
C TYR A 190 -1.76 -1.34 -21.57
N GLY A 191 -2.62 -2.15 -22.20
CA GLY A 191 -3.17 -3.35 -21.62
C GLY A 191 -3.23 -4.47 -22.65
N LYS A 192 -3.28 -5.71 -22.21
CA LYS A 192 -3.54 -6.87 -23.06
C LYS A 192 -4.88 -7.45 -22.65
N PHE A 193 -5.78 -7.67 -23.60
CA PHE A 193 -7.07 -8.26 -23.33
C PHE A 193 -6.96 -9.77 -23.19
N GLY A 194 -7.79 -10.34 -22.32
CA GLY A 194 -7.92 -11.80 -22.23
C GLY A 194 -8.46 -12.39 -23.52
N SER A 195 -8.02 -13.60 -23.85
CA SER A 195 -8.55 -14.42 -24.95
C SER A 195 -9.75 -15.21 -24.50
#